data_bb0037bf851c84c3aa3ffd1eb55c5338
#
_entry.id   bb0037bf851c84c3aa3ffd1eb55c5338
#
_cell.length_a   1.000
_cell.length_b   1.000
_cell.length_c   1.000
_cell.angle_alpha   90.00
_cell.angle_beta   90.00
_cell.angle_gamma   90.00
#
_symmetry.space_group_name_H-M   'P 1'
#
loop_
_entity.id
_entity.type
_entity.pdbx_description
1 polymer ?
#
loop_
_entity_poly.entity_id
_entity_poly.type
_entity_poly.pdbx_seq_one_letter_code
_entity_poly.pdbx_strand_id
1 'polypeptide(L)'
;MRVVTWNINSVRLRIKSVRRVVKKLNPDILCLQETKCLREDFPFKDFKRMGFLQTEAYGIKGYNGVSISSKIPIVSYDKTTFGKVFTASS
;
A
#
# COMPACT_ATOMS: atom_id res chain seq x y z
N MET A 1 6.69 5.04 15.33
CA MET A 1 6.12 4.34 14.15
C MET A 1 6.43 5.12 12.90
N ARG A 2 6.89 4.42 11.86
CA ARG A 2 7.22 5.07 10.58
C ARG A 2 6.12 4.80 9.56
N VAL A 3 5.51 5.86 9.06
CA VAL A 3 4.50 5.79 8.01
C VAL A 3 5.08 6.44 6.74
N VAL A 4 5.03 5.72 5.65
CA VAL A 4 5.50 6.23 4.35
C VAL A 4 4.31 6.29 3.41
N THR A 5 4.13 7.41 2.74
CA THR A 5 3.13 7.56 1.69
C THR A 5 3.83 7.84 0.37
N TRP A 6 3.32 7.26 -0.71
CA TRP A 6 3.98 7.34 -2.00
C TRP A 6 2.97 7.22 -3.14
N ASN A 7 2.95 8.20 -4.02
CA ASN A 7 2.20 8.09 -5.27
C ASN A 7 3.06 7.26 -6.22
N ILE A 8 2.73 5.96 -6.32
CA ILE A 8 3.59 4.98 -6.98
C ILE A 8 3.48 4.98 -8.50
N ASN A 9 2.37 5.44 -9.03
CA ASN A 9 2.11 5.43 -10.48
C ASN A 9 2.39 4.04 -11.08
N SER A 10 1.56 3.08 -10.72
CA SER A 10 1.63 1.66 -11.09
C SER A 10 2.53 0.84 -10.18
N VAL A 11 1.89 0.14 -9.23
CA VAL A 11 2.61 -0.70 -8.27
C VAL A 11 3.30 -1.88 -8.95
N ARG A 12 2.69 -2.47 -9.97
CA ARG A 12 3.26 -3.65 -10.64
C ARG A 12 4.52 -3.31 -11.42
N LEU A 13 4.54 -2.15 -12.06
CA LEU A 13 5.72 -1.72 -12.81
C LEU A 13 6.88 -1.34 -11.89
N ARG A 14 6.57 -0.93 -10.65
CA ARG A 14 7.59 -0.40 -9.74
C ARG A 14 7.83 -1.29 -8.53
N ILE A 15 7.50 -2.58 -8.64
CA ILE A 15 7.65 -3.48 -7.48
C ILE A 15 9.09 -3.56 -7.00
N LYS A 16 10.07 -3.47 -7.89
CA LYS A 16 11.48 -3.45 -7.50
C LYS A 16 11.82 -2.19 -6.72
N SER A 17 11.25 -1.06 -7.12
CA SER A 17 11.43 0.20 -6.41
C SER A 17 10.78 0.15 -5.03
N VAL A 18 9.61 -0.49 -4.92
CA VAL A 18 8.95 -0.69 -3.64
C VAL A 18 9.85 -1.47 -2.68
N ARG A 19 10.47 -2.55 -3.17
CA ARG A 19 11.38 -3.34 -2.34
C ARG A 19 12.55 -2.51 -1.83
N ARG A 20 13.12 -1.66 -2.68
CA ARG A 20 14.22 -0.78 -2.28
C ARG A 20 13.78 0.22 -1.21
N VAL A 21 12.62 0.84 -1.39
CA VAL A 21 12.08 1.80 -0.43
C VAL A 21 11.81 1.12 0.92
N VAL A 22 11.18 -0.04 0.89
CA VAL A 22 10.89 -0.81 2.11
C VAL A 22 12.18 -1.18 2.83
N LYS A 23 13.17 -1.62 2.10
CA LYS A 23 14.46 -1.99 2.69
C LYS A 23 15.17 -0.78 3.28
N LYS A 24 15.15 0.34 2.58
CA LYS A 24 15.86 1.56 2.98
C LYS A 24 15.17 2.28 4.14
N LEU A 25 13.85 2.44 4.06
CA LEU A 25 13.09 3.23 5.03
C LEU A 25 12.47 2.39 6.15
N ASN A 26 12.34 1.09 5.94
CA ASN A 26 11.76 0.16 6.91
C ASN A 26 10.44 0.70 7.50
N PRO A 27 9.43 0.95 6.66
CA PRO A 27 8.18 1.52 7.14
C PRO A 27 7.37 0.50 7.93
N ASP A 28 6.70 0.96 8.96
CA ASP A 28 5.69 0.15 9.66
C ASP A 28 4.40 0.10 8.86
N ILE A 29 4.07 1.23 8.22
CA ILE A 29 2.89 1.35 7.36
C ILE A 29 3.32 2.01 6.04
N LEU A 30 2.91 1.40 4.94
CA LEU A 30 3.18 1.92 3.60
C LEU A 30 1.86 2.17 2.89
N CYS A 31 1.61 3.42 2.53
CA CYS A 31 0.42 3.85 1.82
C CYS A 31 0.79 4.23 0.40
N LEU A 32 0.17 3.57 -0.58
CA LEU A 32 0.43 3.83 -1.99
C LEU A 32 -0.81 4.41 -2.66
N GLN A 33 -0.61 5.43 -3.46
CA GLN A 33 -1.64 6.01 -4.30
C GLN A 33 -1.33 5.67 -5.76
N GLU A 34 -2.35 5.71 -6.61
CA GLU A 34 -2.26 5.38 -8.02
C GLU A 34 -1.59 4.04 -8.28
N THR A 35 -2.09 3.01 -7.60
CA THR A 35 -1.59 1.64 -7.78
C THR A 35 -1.86 1.11 -9.19
N LYS A 36 -2.89 1.63 -9.84
CA LYS A 36 -3.25 1.33 -11.24
C LYS A 36 -3.41 -0.15 -11.52
N CYS A 37 -4.03 -0.87 -10.58
CA CYS A 37 -4.41 -2.25 -10.81
C CYS A 37 -5.63 -2.59 -9.97
N LEU A 38 -6.37 -3.59 -10.45
CA LEU A 38 -7.50 -4.12 -9.71
C LEU A 38 -7.00 -4.89 -8.49
N ARG A 39 -7.88 -5.06 -7.50
CA ARG A 39 -7.50 -5.80 -6.30
C ARG A 39 -7.03 -7.21 -6.62
N GLU A 40 -7.68 -7.89 -7.55
CA GLU A 40 -7.30 -9.25 -7.94
C GLU A 40 -5.93 -9.33 -8.63
N ASP A 41 -5.44 -8.21 -9.17
CA ASP A 41 -4.15 -8.14 -9.84
C ASP A 41 -3.05 -7.58 -8.94
N PHE A 42 -3.39 -7.15 -7.74
CA PHE A 42 -2.44 -6.56 -6.82
C PHE A 42 -1.43 -7.61 -6.34
N PRO A 43 -0.13 -7.29 -6.30
CA PRO A 43 0.90 -8.27 -5.92
C PRO A 43 1.01 -8.49 -4.42
N PHE A 44 -0.04 -9.04 -3.80
CA PHE A 44 -0.08 -9.27 -2.36
C PHE A 44 1.07 -10.15 -1.86
N LYS A 45 1.47 -11.13 -2.65
CA LYS A 45 2.55 -12.05 -2.26
C LYS A 45 3.87 -11.33 -2.10
N ASP A 46 4.15 -10.36 -2.98
CA ASP A 46 5.38 -9.57 -2.89
C ASP A 46 5.41 -8.75 -1.60
N PHE A 47 4.29 -8.15 -1.24
CA PHE A 47 4.20 -7.36 0.00
C PHE A 47 4.34 -8.24 1.23
N LYS A 48 3.77 -9.43 1.19
CA LYS A 48 3.95 -10.40 2.28
C LYS A 48 5.42 -10.80 2.43
N ARG A 49 6.11 -11.01 1.33
CA ARG A 49 7.54 -11.33 1.34
C ARG A 49 8.39 -10.18 1.87
N MET A 50 7.93 -8.95 1.73
CA MET A 50 8.61 -7.79 2.28
C MET A 50 8.42 -7.64 3.79
N GLY A 51 7.58 -8.48 4.40
CA GLY A 51 7.36 -8.48 5.84
C GLY A 51 6.08 -7.81 6.30
N PHE A 52 5.21 -7.40 5.38
CA PHE A 52 3.92 -6.81 5.76
C PHE A 52 2.95 -7.92 6.19
N LEU A 53 2.39 -7.77 7.39
CA LEU A 53 1.41 -8.71 7.92
C LEU A 53 0.06 -8.60 7.22
N GLN A 54 -0.31 -7.38 6.87
CA GLN A 54 -1.60 -7.08 6.25
C GLN A 54 -1.40 -6.09 5.12
N THR A 55 -2.10 -6.33 4.01
CA THR A 55 -2.16 -5.41 2.89
C THR A 55 -3.59 -5.37 2.39
N GLU A 56 -4.15 -4.16 2.28
CA GLU A 56 -5.43 -3.93 1.64
C GLU A 56 -5.22 -3.10 0.40
N ALA A 57 -5.95 -3.43 -0.64
CA ALA A 57 -5.88 -2.73 -1.90
C ALA A 57 -7.28 -2.49 -2.44
N TYR A 58 -7.51 -1.28 -2.94
CA TYR A 58 -8.77 -0.91 -3.56
C TYR A 58 -8.48 -0.36 -4.94
N GLY A 59 -9.02 -0.99 -5.96
CA GLY A 59 -8.87 -0.54 -7.33
C GLY A 59 -10.11 -0.91 -8.12
N ILE A 60 -10.59 0.05 -8.90
CA ILE A 60 -11.72 -0.15 -9.80
C ILE A 60 -11.22 0.14 -11.20
N LYS A 61 -11.67 -0.63 -12.18
CA LYS A 61 -11.29 -0.45 -13.58
C LYS A 61 -11.46 1.02 -13.99
N GLY A 62 -10.41 1.61 -14.53
CA GLY A 62 -10.39 3.02 -14.90
C GLY A 62 -10.09 3.97 -13.74
N TYR A 63 -9.85 3.44 -12.54
CA TYR A 63 -9.54 4.21 -11.35
C TYR A 63 -8.08 3.99 -10.95
N ASN A 64 -7.50 4.99 -10.29
CA ASN A 64 -6.07 4.90 -9.96
C ASN A 64 -5.74 3.88 -8.87
N GLY A 65 -6.64 3.64 -7.93
CA GLY A 65 -6.42 2.68 -6.87
C GLY A 65 -5.50 3.14 -5.75
N VAL A 66 -5.70 2.55 -4.58
CA VAL A 66 -4.90 2.85 -3.39
C VAL A 66 -4.63 1.56 -2.63
N SER A 67 -3.54 1.53 -1.86
CA SER A 67 -3.25 0.40 -0.98
C SER A 67 -2.63 0.87 0.33
N ILE A 68 -2.80 0.04 1.34
CA ILE A 68 -2.14 0.22 2.63
C ILE A 68 -1.58 -1.12 3.08
N SER A 69 -0.30 -1.12 3.43
CA SER A 69 0.40 -2.31 3.93
C SER A 69 0.94 -2.01 5.33
N SER A 70 0.80 -2.97 6.25
CA SER A 70 1.21 -2.78 7.63
C SER A 70 2.00 -3.97 8.14
N LYS A 71 3.10 -3.69 8.86
CA LYS A 71 3.86 -4.70 9.59
C LYS A 71 3.30 -4.94 10.98
N ILE A 72 2.42 -4.06 11.43
CA ILE A 72 1.75 -4.20 12.73
C ILE A 72 0.29 -4.63 12.50
N PRO A 73 -0.32 -5.35 13.47
CA PRO A 73 -1.71 -5.76 13.32
C PRO A 73 -2.65 -4.56 13.24
N ILE A 74 -3.57 -4.59 12.28
CA ILE A 74 -4.66 -3.62 12.17
C ILE A 74 -5.92 -4.34 12.61
N VAL A 75 -6.53 -3.87 13.71
CA VAL A 75 -7.68 -4.54 14.30
C VAL A 75 -8.93 -4.40 13.44
N SER A 76 -9.19 -3.20 12.96
CA SER A 76 -10.30 -2.95 12.05
C SER A 76 -10.07 -1.68 11.26
N TYR A 77 -10.55 -1.69 10.02
CA TYR A 77 -10.63 -0.48 9.19
C TYR A 77 -11.59 -0.75 8.05
N ASP A 78 -12.15 0.31 7.49
CA ASP A 78 -13.01 0.23 6.33
C ASP A 78 -12.58 1.25 5.29
N LYS A 79 -13.32 1.38 4.19
CA LYS A 79 -12.97 2.32 3.12
C LYS A 79 -12.93 3.77 3.61
N THR A 80 -13.83 4.12 4.51
CA THR A 80 -13.87 5.47 5.08
C THR A 80 -12.64 5.73 5.92
N THR A 81 -12.30 4.79 6.81
CA THR A 81 -11.11 4.87 7.63
C THR A 81 -9.85 4.90 6.77
N PHE A 82 -9.81 4.07 5.72
CA PHE A 82 -8.72 4.02 4.77
C PHE A 82 -8.51 5.39 4.11
N GLY A 83 -9.59 6.00 3.65
CA GLY A 83 -9.52 7.33 3.06
C GLY A 83 -9.04 8.39 4.05
N LYS A 84 -9.46 8.31 5.30
CA LYS A 84 -9.01 9.22 6.34
C LYS A 84 -7.52 9.07 6.62
N VAL A 85 -7.00 7.86 6.59
CA VAL A 85 -5.56 7.62 6.77
C VAL A 85 -4.77 8.36 5.69
N PHE A 86 -5.19 8.25 4.43
CA PHE A 86 -4.52 8.94 3.34
C PHE A 86 -4.65 10.46 3.49
N THR A 87 -5.82 10.95 3.90
CA THR A 87 -6.04 12.37 4.11
C THR A 87 -5.18 12.91 5.25
N ALA A 88 -5.08 12.17 6.33
CA ALA A 88 -4.31 12.59 7.49
C ALA A 88 -2.81 12.62 7.24
N SER A 89 -2.33 11.78 6.33
CA SER A 89 -0.91 11.71 6.02
C SER A 89 -0.48 12.67 4.92
N SER A 90 -1.43 13.36 4.30
CA SER A 90 -1.13 14.32 3.24
C SER A 90 -0.77 15.70 3.78
#